data_b43918fc03033977e6ca07c6e79878df
#
_entry.id   b43918fc03033977e6ca07c6e79878df
#
_cell.length_a   1.000
_cell.length_b   1.000
_cell.length_c   1.000
_cell.angle_alpha   90.00
_cell.angle_beta   90.00
_cell.angle_gamma   90.00
#
_symmetry.space_group_name_H-M   'P 1'
#
loop_
_entity.id
_entity.type
_entity.pdbx_description
1 polymer ?
#
loop_
_entity_poly.entity_id
_entity_poly.type
_entity_poly.pdbx_seq_one_letter_code
_entity_poly.pdbx_strand_id
1 'polypeptide(L)'
;MNNCIICNKHSKDNSYNVYENEHIIVSHGPLTSQVKGYFYIEFKRHIERWNELSYEEITESSKMIQLLDEFLQENVYAERVYTVSISEAVRHLHIHVIPRNINMEMRGLDLIQQATQQCGMLENDLSNKEVVDLVNKANKFVAGKLINEVRK
;
A
#
# COMPACT_ATOMS: atom_id res chain seq x y z
N MET A 1 14.18 -15.42 10.64
CA MET A 1 14.30 -14.17 9.84
C MET A 1 14.55 -14.42 8.36
N ASN A 2 15.38 -15.38 8.03
CA ASN A 2 15.73 -15.64 6.62
C ASN A 2 14.58 -16.12 5.73
N ASN A 3 13.44 -16.46 6.26
CA ASN A 3 12.29 -16.97 5.50
C ASN A 3 11.13 -15.97 5.37
N CYS A 4 11.29 -14.73 5.82
CA CYS A 4 10.24 -13.72 5.67
C CYS A 4 10.20 -13.19 4.24
N ILE A 5 9.06 -13.37 3.57
CA ILE A 5 8.85 -12.93 2.18
C ILE A 5 9.00 -11.39 2.07
N ILE A 6 8.48 -10.65 3.04
CA ILE A 6 8.56 -9.17 3.05
C ILE A 6 10.01 -8.72 3.23
N CYS A 7 10.75 -9.28 4.21
CA CYS A 7 12.17 -8.94 4.38
C CYS A 7 12.99 -9.24 3.11
N ASN A 8 12.72 -10.37 2.47
CA ASN A 8 13.40 -10.75 1.22
C ASN A 8 13.02 -9.83 0.05
N LYS A 9 11.77 -9.36 0.00
CA LYS A 9 11.31 -8.40 -1.00
C LYS A 9 12.01 -7.04 -0.85
N HIS A 10 12.24 -6.57 0.39
CA HIS A 10 12.88 -5.28 0.65
C HIS A 10 14.33 -5.20 0.13
N SER A 11 14.99 -6.32 -0.11
CA SER A 11 16.35 -6.35 -0.67
C SER A 11 16.40 -6.33 -2.20
N LYS A 12 15.24 -6.25 -2.88
CA LYS A 12 15.13 -6.31 -4.34
C LYS A 12 14.54 -5.03 -4.91
N ASP A 13 14.98 -4.67 -6.10
CA ASP A 13 14.34 -3.61 -6.86
C ASP A 13 12.88 -3.97 -7.17
N ASN A 14 11.99 -3.00 -6.99
CA ASN A 14 10.56 -3.17 -7.24
C ASN A 14 10.02 -1.94 -7.98
N SER A 15 9.59 -2.14 -9.22
CA SER A 15 9.01 -1.08 -10.06
C SER A 15 7.69 -0.51 -9.52
N TYR A 16 7.10 -1.16 -8.51
CA TYR A 16 5.88 -0.72 -7.83
C TYR A 16 6.15 0.10 -6.56
N ASN A 17 7.41 0.36 -6.23
CA ASN A 17 7.76 1.20 -5.08
C ASN A 17 7.36 2.66 -5.33
N VAL A 18 6.67 3.22 -4.34
CA VAL A 18 6.20 4.62 -4.34
C VAL A 18 7.10 5.48 -3.47
N TYR A 19 7.45 4.98 -2.30
CA TYR A 19 8.21 5.73 -1.30
C TYR A 19 8.97 4.78 -0.38
N GLU A 20 10.13 5.24 0.05
CA GLU A 20 10.96 4.51 1.00
C GLU A 20 11.73 5.50 1.89
N ASN A 21 11.80 5.20 3.18
CA ASN A 21 12.69 5.86 4.12
C ASN A 21 13.35 4.82 5.04
N GLU A 22 13.89 5.25 6.19
CA GLU A 22 14.54 4.32 7.12
C GLU A 22 13.58 3.38 7.85
N HIS A 23 12.29 3.70 7.92
CA HIS A 23 11.30 2.96 8.71
C HIS A 23 10.32 2.15 7.87
N ILE A 24 9.92 2.65 6.71
CA ILE A 24 8.86 2.05 5.89
C ILE A 24 9.20 2.00 4.40
N ILE A 25 8.57 1.05 3.73
CA ILE A 25 8.47 1.00 2.27
C ILE A 25 7.00 1.03 1.88
N VAL A 26 6.65 1.87 0.92
CA VAL A 26 5.31 1.94 0.33
C VAL A 26 5.38 1.47 -1.11
N SER A 27 4.55 0.50 -1.47
CA SER A 27 4.48 -0.04 -2.82
C SER A 27 3.05 -0.36 -3.23
N HIS A 28 2.79 -0.36 -4.53
CA HIS A 28 1.53 -0.89 -5.06
C HIS A 28 1.47 -2.41 -4.86
N GLY A 29 0.29 -2.93 -4.55
CA GLY A 29 0.03 -4.35 -4.43
C GLY A 29 0.24 -5.10 -5.76
N PRO A 30 0.21 -6.43 -5.73
CA PRO A 30 0.48 -7.23 -6.92
C PRO A 30 -0.59 -7.03 -8.00
N LEU A 31 -0.17 -7.08 -9.26
CA LEU A 31 -1.08 -6.95 -10.40
C LEU A 31 -2.22 -8.00 -10.35
N THR A 32 -1.93 -9.17 -9.81
CA THR A 32 -2.92 -10.25 -9.65
C THR A 32 -4.10 -9.90 -8.76
N SER A 33 -3.99 -8.88 -7.91
CA SER A 33 -5.12 -8.37 -7.12
C SER A 33 -6.19 -7.70 -7.98
N GLN A 34 -5.81 -7.17 -9.14
CA GLN A 34 -6.67 -6.40 -10.05
C GLN A 34 -7.35 -5.19 -9.39
N VAL A 35 -6.77 -4.67 -8.30
CA VAL A 35 -7.25 -3.46 -7.62
C VAL A 35 -6.26 -2.31 -7.87
N LYS A 36 -6.63 -1.40 -8.76
CA LYS A 36 -5.83 -0.21 -9.06
C LYS A 36 -5.81 0.73 -7.86
N GLY A 37 -4.60 1.10 -7.43
CA GLY A 37 -4.43 1.97 -6.27
C GLY A 37 -4.39 1.23 -4.93
N TYR A 38 -4.31 -0.09 -4.96
CA TYR A 38 -4.07 -0.88 -3.77
C TYR A 38 -2.60 -0.78 -3.36
N PHE A 39 -2.32 -0.17 -2.22
CA PHE A 39 -0.96 0.01 -1.72
C PHE A 39 -0.70 -0.82 -0.46
N TYR A 40 0.57 -1.17 -0.27
CA TYR A 40 1.12 -1.67 0.99
C TYR A 40 1.94 -0.59 1.68
N ILE A 41 1.85 -0.54 3.01
CA ILE A 41 2.85 0.10 3.87
C ILE A 41 3.50 -1.01 4.66
N GLU A 42 4.77 -1.28 4.41
CA GLU A 42 5.55 -2.35 5.02
C GLU A 42 6.63 -1.74 5.92
N PHE A 43 6.75 -2.21 7.17
CA PHE A 43 7.80 -1.77 8.06
C PHE A 43 9.13 -2.45 7.71
N LYS A 44 10.24 -1.71 7.73
CA LYS A 44 11.55 -2.28 7.40
C LYS A 44 12.08 -3.24 8.46
N ARG A 45 11.83 -2.94 9.74
CA ARG A 45 12.11 -3.88 10.81
C ARG A 45 11.18 -5.08 10.71
N HIS A 46 11.70 -6.27 10.94
CA HIS A 46 10.87 -7.46 11.08
C HIS A 46 10.17 -7.44 12.44
N ILE A 47 8.93 -6.97 12.44
CA ILE A 47 8.03 -6.96 13.60
C ILE A 47 6.72 -7.64 13.23
N GLU A 48 6.05 -8.24 14.19
CA GLU A 48 4.81 -8.99 13.94
C GLU A 48 3.58 -8.29 14.54
N ARG A 49 3.78 -7.42 15.53
CA ARG A 49 2.69 -6.86 16.34
C ARG A 49 2.76 -5.34 16.46
N TRP A 50 1.61 -4.71 16.59
CA TRP A 50 1.48 -3.26 16.76
C TRP A 50 2.22 -2.71 17.99
N ASN A 51 2.28 -3.46 19.08
CA ASN A 51 2.97 -3.03 20.30
C ASN A 51 4.51 -3.06 20.19
N GLU A 52 5.04 -3.55 19.08
CA GLU A 52 6.48 -3.55 18.80
C GLU A 52 6.92 -2.30 18.01
N LEU A 53 5.98 -1.51 17.50
CA LEU A 53 6.27 -0.31 16.72
C LEU A 53 6.91 0.79 17.58
N SER A 54 7.90 1.49 16.99
CA SER A 54 8.43 2.72 17.55
C SER A 54 7.47 3.88 17.30
N TYR A 55 7.68 4.98 18.01
CA TYR A 55 6.88 6.21 17.80
C TYR A 55 7.05 6.73 16.36
N GLU A 56 8.27 6.70 15.84
CA GLU A 56 8.58 7.12 14.48
C GLU A 56 7.86 6.26 13.44
N GLU A 57 7.88 4.94 13.60
CA GLU A 57 7.18 4.00 12.72
C GLU A 57 5.67 4.25 12.70
N ILE A 58 5.06 4.49 13.86
CA ILE A 58 3.63 4.83 13.97
C ILE A 58 3.34 6.16 13.25
N THR A 59 4.13 7.19 13.54
CA THR A 59 3.94 8.52 12.98
C THR A 59 4.06 8.51 11.47
N GLU A 60 5.09 7.86 10.94
CA GLU A 60 5.34 7.81 9.50
C GLU A 60 4.31 6.97 8.74
N SER A 61 3.90 5.83 9.30
CA SER A 61 2.86 5.03 8.68
C SER A 61 1.51 5.75 8.67
N SER A 62 1.15 6.44 9.74
CA SER A 62 -0.08 7.23 9.83
C SER A 62 -0.08 8.39 8.84
N LYS A 63 1.05 9.09 8.72
CA LYS A 63 1.23 10.15 7.73
C LYS A 63 1.09 9.62 6.31
N MET A 64 1.65 8.47 6.04
CA MET A 64 1.56 7.86 4.73
C MET A 64 0.13 7.43 4.39
N ILE A 65 -0.63 6.89 5.34
CA ILE A 65 -2.07 6.62 5.16
C ILE A 65 -2.81 7.88 4.74
N GLN A 66 -2.56 9.01 5.42
CA GLN A 66 -3.17 10.30 5.08
C GLN A 66 -2.85 10.73 3.66
N LEU A 67 -1.59 10.67 3.25
CA LEU A 67 -1.16 11.06 1.91
C LEU A 67 -1.73 10.14 0.82
N LEU A 68 -1.76 8.84 1.07
CA LEU A 68 -2.33 7.87 0.13
C LEU A 68 -3.85 8.04 0.00
N ASP A 69 -4.57 8.34 1.09
CA ASP A 69 -6.01 8.62 1.02
C ASP A 69 -6.30 9.83 0.12
N GLU A 70 -5.59 10.94 0.31
CA GLU A 70 -5.70 12.13 -0.55
C GLU A 70 -5.38 11.79 -2.02
N PHE A 71 -4.26 11.12 -2.26
CA PHE A 71 -3.85 10.71 -3.60
C PHE A 71 -4.91 9.82 -4.29
N LEU A 72 -5.46 8.86 -3.57
CA LEU A 72 -6.42 7.91 -4.11
C LEU A 72 -7.78 8.58 -4.42
N GLN A 73 -8.20 9.56 -3.63
CA GLN A 73 -9.38 10.35 -3.96
C GLN A 73 -9.22 11.10 -5.28
N GLU A 74 -8.05 11.71 -5.50
CA GLU A 74 -7.80 12.52 -6.69
C GLU A 74 -7.54 11.68 -7.95
N ASN A 75 -6.88 10.53 -7.84
CA ASN A 75 -6.35 9.80 -9.00
C ASN A 75 -7.08 8.50 -9.34
N VAL A 76 -7.84 7.92 -8.42
CA VAL A 76 -8.66 6.73 -8.68
C VAL A 76 -10.12 6.92 -8.25
N TYR A 77 -10.51 8.13 -7.89
CA TYR A 77 -11.87 8.46 -7.46
C TYR A 77 -12.36 7.59 -6.29
N ALA A 78 -11.48 7.36 -5.33
CA ALA A 78 -11.82 6.59 -4.15
C ALA A 78 -12.86 7.32 -3.30
N GLU A 79 -14.00 6.70 -3.08
CA GLU A 79 -15.02 7.21 -2.15
C GLU A 79 -14.70 6.81 -0.71
N ARG A 80 -14.05 5.67 -0.53
CA ARG A 80 -13.54 5.17 0.76
C ARG A 80 -12.18 4.52 0.55
N VAL A 81 -11.36 4.59 1.57
CA VAL A 81 -10.08 3.87 1.63
C VAL A 81 -10.11 2.99 2.88
N TYR A 82 -9.93 1.69 2.68
CA TYR A 82 -9.85 0.73 3.76
C TYR A 82 -8.40 0.55 4.18
N THR A 83 -8.12 0.65 5.47
CA THR A 83 -6.83 0.32 6.05
C THR A 83 -6.97 -0.96 6.85
N VAL A 84 -6.25 -1.99 6.46
CA VAL A 84 -6.38 -3.33 7.02
C VAL A 84 -5.01 -3.89 7.36
N SER A 85 -4.88 -4.48 8.54
CA SER A 85 -3.67 -5.19 8.95
C SER A 85 -4.09 -6.56 9.48
N ILE A 86 -3.69 -7.62 8.79
CA ILE A 86 -4.07 -9.01 9.13
C ILE A 86 -2.85 -9.79 9.58
N SER A 87 -1.79 -9.84 8.77
CA SER A 87 -0.50 -10.50 9.03
C SER A 87 -0.59 -11.97 9.44
N GLU A 88 -1.59 -12.71 8.94
CA GLU A 88 -1.77 -14.14 9.22
C GLU A 88 -0.88 -15.02 8.33
N ALA A 89 -0.93 -14.80 7.02
CA ALA A 89 -0.16 -15.58 6.06
C ALA A 89 1.33 -15.24 6.10
N VAL A 90 1.65 -13.97 6.32
CA VAL A 90 3.02 -13.47 6.46
C VAL A 90 3.13 -12.72 7.79
N ARG A 91 3.85 -13.30 8.73
CA ARG A 91 4.05 -12.72 10.07
C ARG A 91 5.13 -11.63 10.04
N HIS A 92 4.82 -10.58 9.33
CA HIS A 92 5.55 -9.33 9.28
C HIS A 92 4.51 -8.22 9.16
N LEU A 93 4.46 -7.34 10.13
CA LEU A 93 3.44 -6.31 10.19
C LEU A 93 3.47 -5.43 8.94
N HIS A 94 2.33 -5.31 8.29
CA HIS A 94 2.13 -4.46 7.14
C HIS A 94 0.67 -3.98 7.09
N ILE A 95 0.45 -2.88 6.42
CA ILE A 95 -0.86 -2.26 6.29
C ILE A 95 -1.28 -2.32 4.82
N HIS A 96 -2.46 -2.86 4.57
CA HIS A 96 -3.14 -2.79 3.27
C HIS A 96 -3.93 -1.48 3.19
N VAL A 97 -3.72 -0.72 2.13
CA VAL A 97 -4.46 0.51 1.83
C VAL A 97 -5.25 0.27 0.54
N ILE A 98 -6.55 0.06 0.66
CA ILE A 98 -7.40 -0.47 -0.41
C ILE A 98 -8.45 0.58 -0.78
N PRO A 99 -8.41 1.16 -2.00
CA PRO A 99 -9.40 2.12 -2.43
C PRO A 99 -10.69 1.42 -2.88
N ARG A 100 -11.81 1.97 -2.47
CA ARG A 100 -13.11 1.68 -3.07
C ARG A 100 -13.50 2.82 -4.01
N ASN A 101 -13.34 2.61 -5.30
CA ASN A 101 -13.74 3.56 -6.31
C ASN A 101 -15.27 3.77 -6.27
N ILE A 102 -15.71 4.99 -6.56
CA ILE A 102 -17.14 5.36 -6.55
C ILE A 102 -18.00 4.48 -7.47
N ASN A 103 -17.42 3.96 -8.54
CA ASN A 103 -18.12 3.12 -9.53
C ASN A 103 -18.02 1.61 -9.25
N MET A 104 -17.30 1.20 -8.18
CA MET A 104 -17.20 -0.21 -7.81
C MET A 104 -18.50 -0.71 -7.18
N GLU A 105 -18.98 -1.85 -7.67
CA GLU A 105 -20.06 -2.59 -7.00
C GLU A 105 -19.54 -3.34 -5.76
N MET A 106 -18.32 -3.88 -5.86
CA MET A 106 -17.69 -4.64 -4.78
C MET A 106 -17.29 -3.72 -3.61
N ARG A 107 -17.66 -4.11 -2.42
CA ARG A 107 -17.49 -3.31 -1.18
C ARG A 107 -17.13 -4.18 0.01
N GLY A 108 -16.58 -3.55 1.05
CA GLY A 108 -16.32 -4.18 2.34
C GLY A 108 -15.45 -5.42 2.24
N LEU A 109 -15.89 -6.51 2.86
CA LEU A 109 -15.12 -7.75 2.94
C LEU A 109 -14.81 -8.36 1.58
N ASP A 110 -15.73 -8.27 0.62
CA ASP A 110 -15.52 -8.81 -0.73
C ASP A 110 -14.36 -8.09 -1.44
N LEU A 111 -14.27 -6.78 -1.30
CA LEU A 111 -13.16 -6.00 -1.86
C LEU A 111 -11.84 -6.31 -1.13
N ILE A 112 -11.87 -6.48 0.19
CA ILE A 112 -10.69 -6.88 0.95
C ILE A 112 -10.21 -8.27 0.51
N GLN A 113 -11.12 -9.21 0.32
CA GLN A 113 -10.79 -10.56 -0.17
C GLN A 113 -10.20 -10.52 -1.58
N GLN A 114 -10.72 -9.68 -2.47
CA GLN A 114 -10.13 -9.50 -3.79
C GLN A 114 -8.71 -8.94 -3.70
N ALA A 115 -8.51 -7.85 -2.98
CA ALA A 115 -7.21 -7.21 -2.84
C ALA A 115 -6.17 -8.17 -2.26
N THR A 116 -6.54 -8.92 -1.23
CA THR A 116 -5.67 -9.89 -0.57
C THR A 116 -5.62 -11.26 -1.27
N GLN A 117 -6.26 -11.38 -2.44
CA GLN A 117 -6.28 -12.57 -3.29
C GLN A 117 -6.82 -13.83 -2.60
N GLN A 118 -7.85 -13.65 -1.77
CA GLN A 118 -8.58 -14.75 -1.11
C GLN A 118 -9.86 -15.15 -1.86
N CYS A 119 -10.09 -14.56 -3.02
CA CYS A 119 -11.17 -14.93 -3.95
C CYS A 119 -10.64 -15.73 -5.13
N GLY A 120 -11.54 -16.27 -5.94
CA GLY A 120 -11.21 -17.03 -7.14
C GLY A 120 -10.56 -16.18 -8.24
N MET A 121 -10.44 -16.76 -9.45
CA MET A 121 -9.83 -16.08 -10.59
C MET A 121 -10.59 -14.80 -10.95
N LEU A 122 -9.82 -13.72 -11.15
CA LEU A 122 -10.31 -12.41 -11.56
C LEU A 122 -10.05 -12.17 -13.04
N GLU A 123 -10.86 -11.33 -13.66
CA GLU A 123 -10.59 -10.82 -15.00
C GLU A 123 -9.33 -9.91 -14.98
N ASN A 124 -8.52 -10.01 -16.04
CA ASN A 124 -7.28 -9.24 -16.17
C ASN A 124 -7.51 -7.90 -16.90
N ASP A 125 -8.32 -7.03 -16.33
CA ASP A 125 -8.63 -5.72 -16.91
C ASP A 125 -7.57 -4.66 -16.61
N LEU A 126 -6.91 -4.77 -15.45
CA LEU A 126 -5.84 -3.86 -15.03
C LEU A 126 -4.51 -4.32 -15.61
N SER A 127 -3.85 -3.44 -16.36
CA SER A 127 -2.54 -3.72 -16.96
C SER A 127 -1.37 -3.28 -16.08
N ASN A 128 -0.20 -3.90 -16.28
CA ASN A 128 1.04 -3.48 -15.62
C ASN A 128 1.39 -2.01 -15.92
N LYS A 129 1.14 -1.56 -17.15
CA LYS A 129 1.40 -0.16 -17.53
C LYS A 129 0.56 0.82 -16.71
N GLU A 130 -0.70 0.54 -16.51
CA GLU A 130 -1.59 1.38 -15.68
C GLU A 130 -1.12 1.46 -14.24
N VAL A 131 -0.64 0.34 -13.67
CA VAL A 131 -0.08 0.32 -12.32
C VAL A 131 1.20 1.14 -12.25
N VAL A 132 2.14 0.95 -13.17
CA VAL A 132 3.40 1.71 -13.21
C VAL A 132 3.14 3.21 -13.38
N ASP A 133 2.22 3.59 -14.26
CA ASP A 133 1.85 5.00 -14.46
C ASP A 133 1.28 5.61 -13.16
N LEU A 134 0.44 4.86 -12.45
CA LEU A 134 -0.10 5.30 -11.16
C LEU A 134 0.97 5.39 -10.07
N VAL A 135 1.88 4.43 -10.01
CA VAL A 135 3.02 4.42 -9.08
C VAL A 135 3.90 5.65 -9.30
N ASN A 136 4.19 6.00 -10.53
CA ASN A 136 4.98 7.19 -10.86
C ASN A 136 4.29 8.49 -10.42
N LYS A 137 2.98 8.57 -10.58
CA LYS A 137 2.19 9.70 -10.08
C LYS A 137 2.21 9.77 -8.55
N ALA A 138 2.01 8.63 -7.89
CA ALA A 138 2.04 8.55 -6.43
C ALA A 138 3.41 8.93 -5.86
N ASN A 139 4.49 8.48 -6.49
CA ASN A 139 5.86 8.85 -6.10
C ASN A 139 6.06 10.38 -6.12
N LYS A 140 5.65 11.03 -7.21
CA LYS A 140 5.76 12.49 -7.35
C LYS A 140 4.88 13.22 -6.34
N PHE A 141 3.65 12.73 -6.12
CA PHE A 141 2.72 13.32 -5.17
C PHE A 141 3.27 13.26 -3.74
N VAL A 142 3.71 12.10 -3.28
CA VAL A 142 4.27 11.92 -1.93
C VAL A 142 5.52 12.77 -1.75
N ALA A 143 6.46 12.72 -2.70
CA ALA A 143 7.69 13.53 -2.64
C ALA A 143 7.37 15.02 -2.56
N GLY A 144 6.43 15.51 -3.35
CA GLY A 144 6.02 16.93 -3.34
C GLY A 144 5.41 17.36 -2.01
N LYS A 145 4.56 16.53 -1.41
CA LYS A 145 3.93 16.81 -0.11
C LYS A 145 4.95 16.85 1.03
N LEU A 146 5.89 15.91 1.06
CA LEU A 146 6.93 15.86 2.09
C LEU A 146 7.90 17.03 2.00
N ILE A 147 8.29 17.49 0.81
CA ILE A 147 9.11 18.67 0.62
C ILE A 147 8.41 19.92 1.14
N ASN A 148 7.12 20.07 0.88
CA ASN A 148 6.35 21.24 1.34
C ASN A 148 6.21 21.29 2.86
N GLU A 149 6.20 20.16 3.55
CA GLU A 149 6.16 20.11 5.02
C GLU A 149 7.48 20.56 5.66
N VAL A 150 8.63 20.22 5.08
CA VAL A 150 9.94 20.65 5.56
C VAL A 150 10.15 22.17 5.43
N ARG A 151 9.43 22.84 4.50
CA ARG A 151 9.51 24.28 4.25
C ARG A 151 8.61 25.14 5.14
N LYS A 152 7.75 24.52 5.94
CA LYS A 152 6.90 25.21 6.92
C LYS A 152 7.56 25.25 8.30
#